data_2d66ca29e9d5ad80eb49a3f024a64516
#
_entry.id   2d66ca29e9d5ad80eb49a3f024a64516
#
_cell.length_a   1.000
_cell.length_b   1.000
_cell.length_c   1.000
_cell.angle_alpha   90.00
_cell.angle_beta   90.00
_cell.angle_gamma   90.00
#
_symmetry.space_group_name_H-M   'P 1'
#
loop_
_entity.id
_entity.type
_entity.pdbx_description
1 polymer ?
#
loop_
_entity_poly.entity_id
_entity_poly.type
_entity_poly.pdbx_seq_one_letter_code
_entity_poly.pdbx_strand_id
1 'polypeptide(L)'
;LSTMKSHHEIRNFKSSKKPNARNLELFITLSLGIILSACWNPFAPELMEFTGEDSRVLLTEQLSPDEVLENMRYAYIYRDSLIYSQLFDSSFTFVYYDPEVGGTGADDTWGIDTELRTTGRLFRAYDHFSLVWNATIFQYPPKDSALGDEASMTKTFQLSMGNDIQLSGNAIFDFVKHRDEKWVISRWRDESQY
;
A
#
# COMPACT_ATOMS: atom_id res chain seq x y z
N LEU A 1 -26.41 51.97 -63.69
CA LEU A 1 -25.05 52.46 -63.97
C LEU A 1 -24.06 51.76 -63.01
N SER A 2 -23.07 51.25 -63.63
CA SER A 2 -21.72 50.87 -63.16
C SER A 2 -21.48 49.37 -62.96
N THR A 3 -20.87 48.86 -63.98
CA THR A 3 -20.18 47.59 -64.13
C THR A 3 -19.04 47.45 -63.15
N MET A 4 -18.93 46.28 -62.55
CA MET A 4 -17.67 45.88 -61.84
C MET A 4 -17.23 44.52 -62.30
N LYS A 5 -16.05 44.49 -62.93
CA LYS A 5 -15.36 43.39 -63.52
C LYS A 5 -14.86 42.38 -62.43
N SER A 6 -15.14 41.10 -62.64
CA SER A 6 -14.57 39.99 -61.91
C SER A 6 -13.20 39.69 -62.45
N HIS A 7 -12.17 39.75 -61.58
CA HIS A 7 -10.84 39.19 -61.84
C HIS A 7 -10.75 37.77 -61.30
N HIS A 8 -10.60 36.80 -62.20
CA HIS A 8 -10.36 35.40 -61.92
C HIS A 8 -8.85 35.21 -61.68
N GLU A 9 -8.45 34.96 -60.42
CA GLU A 9 -7.10 34.62 -60.05
C GLU A 9 -6.94 33.10 -60.03
N ILE A 10 -6.27 32.55 -61.02
CA ILE A 10 -5.93 31.12 -61.14
C ILE A 10 -4.72 30.85 -60.22
N ARG A 11 -4.97 30.22 -59.07
CA ARG A 11 -3.85 29.70 -58.23
C ARG A 11 -3.28 28.44 -58.83
N ASN A 12 -2.01 28.52 -59.20
CA ASN A 12 -1.17 27.40 -59.61
C ASN A 12 -1.06 26.33 -58.53
N PHE A 13 -1.64 25.17 -58.78
CA PHE A 13 -1.49 23.96 -57.97
C PHE A 13 -0.08 23.38 -58.14
N LYS A 14 0.76 23.55 -57.13
CA LYS A 14 2.12 23.00 -57.13
C LYS A 14 2.03 21.46 -57.08
N SER A 15 2.53 20.83 -58.14
CA SER A 15 2.67 19.37 -58.24
C SER A 15 3.48 18.81 -57.08
N SER A 16 2.86 18.02 -56.22
CA SER A 16 3.53 17.25 -55.19
C SER A 16 4.35 16.10 -55.82
N LYS A 17 5.65 16.17 -55.72
CA LYS A 17 6.56 15.05 -56.12
C LYS A 17 6.20 13.84 -55.24
N LYS A 18 5.79 12.72 -55.88
CA LYS A 18 5.61 11.42 -55.21
C LYS A 18 6.93 10.99 -54.60
N PRO A 19 6.97 10.58 -53.33
CA PRO A 19 8.21 10.04 -52.75
C PRO A 19 8.62 8.76 -53.46
N ASN A 20 9.94 8.59 -53.73
CA ASN A 20 10.50 7.39 -54.33
C ASN A 20 10.18 6.17 -53.46
N ALA A 21 9.66 5.09 -54.05
CA ALA A 21 9.25 3.86 -53.36
C ALA A 21 10.36 3.34 -52.44
N ARG A 22 11.63 3.46 -52.82
CA ARG A 22 12.80 3.05 -52.06
C ARG A 22 12.98 3.85 -50.75
N ASN A 23 12.61 5.13 -50.73
CA ASN A 23 12.66 5.94 -49.51
C ASN A 23 11.47 5.62 -48.58
N LEU A 24 10.32 5.26 -49.12
CA LEU A 24 9.16 4.85 -48.36
C LEU A 24 9.39 3.52 -47.61
N GLU A 25 10.03 2.52 -48.27
CA GLU A 25 10.38 1.25 -47.62
C GLU A 25 11.41 1.46 -46.49
N LEU A 26 12.38 2.37 -46.69
CA LEU A 26 13.38 2.68 -45.66
C LEU A 26 12.77 3.35 -44.45
N PHE A 27 11.77 4.22 -44.63
CA PHE A 27 11.00 4.84 -43.52
C PHE A 27 10.11 3.84 -42.78
N ILE A 28 9.51 2.91 -43.51
CA ILE A 28 8.65 1.87 -42.89
C ILE A 28 9.49 0.90 -42.05
N THR A 29 10.64 0.45 -42.55
CA THR A 29 11.55 -0.45 -41.82
C THR A 29 12.16 0.22 -40.59
N LEU A 30 12.56 1.51 -40.69
CA LEU A 30 13.08 2.27 -39.56
C LEU A 30 12.00 2.54 -38.48
N SER A 31 10.79 2.86 -38.91
CA SER A 31 9.65 3.05 -38.01
C SER A 31 9.25 1.77 -37.27
N LEU A 32 9.25 0.62 -37.96
CA LEU A 32 8.94 -0.68 -37.35
C LEU A 32 10.02 -1.11 -36.34
N GLY A 33 11.30 -0.80 -36.60
CA GLY A 33 12.39 -1.06 -35.66
C GLY A 33 12.26 -0.27 -34.34
N ILE A 34 11.79 0.97 -34.39
CA ILE A 34 11.58 1.82 -33.20
C ILE A 34 10.40 1.32 -32.34
N ILE A 35 9.34 0.82 -32.97
CA ILE A 35 8.17 0.29 -32.26
C ILE A 35 8.50 -1.01 -31.51
N LEU A 36 9.37 -1.86 -32.06
CA LEU A 36 9.77 -3.11 -31.41
C LEU A 36 10.74 -2.91 -30.24
N SER A 37 11.50 -1.81 -30.21
CA SER A 37 12.39 -1.47 -29.09
C SER A 37 11.68 -0.78 -27.90
N ALA A 38 10.45 -0.31 -28.07
CA ALA A 38 9.69 0.36 -27.02
C ALA A 38 9.17 -0.59 -25.90
N CYS A 39 9.21 -1.92 -26.10
CA CYS A 39 8.76 -2.89 -25.10
C CYS A 39 9.85 -3.33 -24.10
N TRP A 40 11.10 -2.91 -24.26
CA TRP A 40 12.15 -3.24 -23.31
C TRP A 40 12.46 -2.02 -22.44
N ASN A 41 11.89 -2.01 -21.24
CA ASN A 41 12.25 -1.04 -20.20
C ASN A 41 13.40 -1.61 -19.34
N PRO A 42 14.66 -1.19 -19.55
CA PRO A 42 15.80 -1.72 -18.77
C PRO A 42 15.78 -1.26 -17.29
N PHE A 43 14.86 -0.36 -16.94
CA PHE A 43 14.63 0.12 -15.57
C PHE A 43 13.33 -0.40 -14.97
N ALA A 44 12.64 -1.34 -15.63
CA ALA A 44 11.50 -2.01 -15.02
C ALA A 44 12.02 -2.79 -13.79
N PRO A 45 11.53 -2.52 -12.57
CA PRO A 45 11.87 -3.36 -11.43
C PRO A 45 11.43 -4.78 -11.75
N GLU A 46 12.31 -5.76 -11.50
CA GLU A 46 11.96 -7.17 -11.58
C GLU A 46 10.74 -7.41 -10.72
N LEU A 47 9.67 -7.93 -11.33
CA LEU A 47 8.52 -8.42 -10.57
C LEU A 47 9.01 -9.66 -9.82
N MET A 48 9.22 -9.53 -8.52
CA MET A 48 9.43 -10.69 -7.65
C MET A 48 8.19 -11.57 -7.75
N GLU A 49 8.31 -12.73 -8.39
CA GLU A 49 7.31 -13.79 -8.26
C GLU A 49 7.42 -14.34 -6.83
N PHE A 50 6.47 -13.97 -5.99
CA PHE A 50 6.34 -14.52 -4.65
C PHE A 50 5.88 -15.98 -4.74
N THR A 51 6.83 -16.90 -4.78
CA THR A 51 6.54 -18.32 -4.53
C THR A 51 6.34 -18.51 -3.02
N GLY A 52 5.44 -19.40 -2.61
CA GLY A 52 5.05 -19.56 -1.20
C GLY A 52 6.20 -19.90 -0.23
N GLU A 53 7.41 -20.19 -0.72
CA GLU A 53 8.63 -20.35 0.08
C GLU A 53 9.27 -19.00 0.44
N ASP A 54 9.10 -17.96 -0.40
CA ASP A 54 9.67 -16.63 -0.16
C ASP A 54 8.93 -15.87 0.96
N SER A 55 7.68 -16.24 1.28
CA SER A 55 6.92 -15.63 2.37
C SER A 55 7.60 -15.79 3.74
N ARG A 56 8.35 -16.87 3.95
CA ARG A 56 9.11 -17.11 5.19
C ARG A 56 10.35 -16.23 5.30
N VAL A 57 10.90 -15.80 4.18
CA VAL A 57 12.10 -14.93 4.11
C VAL A 57 11.75 -13.47 4.43
N LEU A 58 10.49 -13.11 4.31
CA LEU A 58 10.00 -11.73 4.51
C LEU A 58 9.56 -11.44 5.94
N LEU A 59 9.37 -12.48 6.79
CA LEU A 59 9.03 -12.27 8.18
C LEU A 59 10.28 -11.88 8.98
N THR A 60 10.11 -10.87 9.79
CA THR A 60 11.16 -10.41 10.71
C THR A 60 11.19 -11.27 11.98
N GLU A 61 12.26 -11.18 12.74
CA GLU A 61 12.40 -11.86 14.02
C GLU A 61 11.69 -11.13 15.18
N GLN A 62 11.06 -9.98 14.94
CA GLN A 62 10.40 -9.13 15.92
C GLN A 62 11.36 -8.55 16.98
N LEU A 63 12.58 -8.18 16.57
CA LEU A 63 13.59 -7.60 17.45
C LEU A 63 13.40 -6.10 17.69
N SER A 64 12.40 -5.49 17.06
CA SER A 64 12.00 -4.10 17.26
C SER A 64 10.50 -3.91 17.05
N PRO A 65 9.89 -2.83 17.58
CA PRO A 65 8.50 -2.47 17.33
C PRO A 65 8.16 -2.32 15.83
N ASP A 66 9.06 -1.74 15.04
CA ASP A 66 8.86 -1.61 13.59
C ASP A 66 8.78 -2.98 12.89
N GLU A 67 9.57 -3.95 13.34
CA GLU A 67 9.54 -5.32 12.82
C GLU A 67 8.22 -6.03 13.13
N VAL A 68 7.62 -5.79 14.31
CA VAL A 68 6.30 -6.31 14.64
C VAL A 68 5.23 -5.75 13.69
N LEU A 69 5.28 -4.46 13.40
CA LEU A 69 4.34 -3.82 12.47
C LEU A 69 4.56 -4.26 11.02
N GLU A 70 5.79 -4.59 10.63
CA GLU A 70 6.05 -5.17 9.33
C GLU A 70 5.45 -6.58 9.22
N ASN A 71 5.61 -7.43 10.23
CA ASN A 71 4.95 -8.74 10.28
C ASN A 71 3.42 -8.60 10.30
N MET A 72 2.86 -7.57 10.97
CA MET A 72 1.43 -7.27 10.92
C MET A 72 0.99 -6.97 9.49
N ARG A 73 1.74 -6.14 8.76
CA ARG A 73 1.47 -5.85 7.35
C ARG A 73 1.43 -7.13 6.51
N TYR A 74 2.38 -8.03 6.70
CA TYR A 74 2.39 -9.32 6.01
C TYR A 74 1.19 -10.19 6.40
N ALA A 75 0.85 -10.26 7.71
CA ALA A 75 -0.30 -11.02 8.17
C ALA A 75 -1.60 -10.56 7.48
N TYR A 76 -1.79 -9.26 7.29
CA TYR A 76 -2.92 -8.71 6.54
C TYR A 76 -2.87 -9.08 5.05
N ILE A 77 -1.75 -8.80 4.36
CA ILE A 77 -1.61 -9.04 2.92
C ILE A 77 -1.85 -10.51 2.57
N TYR A 78 -1.30 -11.43 3.35
CA TYR A 78 -1.43 -12.88 3.12
C TYR A 78 -2.60 -13.51 3.87
N ARG A 79 -3.33 -12.74 4.67
CA ARG A 79 -4.46 -13.20 5.49
C ARG A 79 -4.05 -14.34 6.42
N ASP A 80 -2.85 -14.26 6.97
CA ASP A 80 -2.26 -15.29 7.82
C ASP A 80 -2.60 -15.05 9.28
N SER A 81 -3.64 -15.75 9.77
CA SER A 81 -4.09 -15.67 11.16
C SER A 81 -3.07 -16.23 12.15
N LEU A 82 -2.17 -17.13 11.72
CA LEU A 82 -1.14 -17.68 12.60
C LEU A 82 -0.06 -16.65 12.86
N ILE A 83 0.46 -16.01 11.81
CA ILE A 83 1.41 -14.89 11.93
C ILE A 83 0.77 -13.77 12.76
N TYR A 84 -0.48 -13.40 12.44
CA TYR A 84 -1.20 -12.36 13.16
C TYR A 84 -1.27 -12.64 14.67
N SER A 85 -1.60 -13.87 15.06
CA SER A 85 -1.73 -14.24 16.48
C SER A 85 -0.43 -14.14 17.28
N GLN A 86 0.73 -14.23 16.61
CA GLN A 86 2.06 -14.16 17.25
C GLN A 86 2.54 -12.73 17.52
N LEU A 87 1.78 -11.73 17.08
CA LEU A 87 2.16 -10.32 17.21
C LEU A 87 1.75 -9.70 18.55
N PHE A 88 0.91 -10.39 19.32
CA PHE A 88 0.26 -9.82 20.49
C PHE A 88 0.68 -10.50 21.79
N ASP A 89 0.74 -9.69 22.85
CA ASP A 89 0.85 -10.18 24.21
C ASP A 89 -0.44 -10.84 24.67
N SER A 90 -0.34 -11.76 25.61
CA SER A 90 -1.51 -12.43 26.22
C SER A 90 -2.45 -11.46 26.96
N SER A 91 -1.94 -10.33 27.45
CA SER A 91 -2.69 -9.25 28.09
C SER A 91 -3.20 -8.17 27.12
N PHE A 92 -3.09 -8.41 25.82
CA PHE A 92 -3.44 -7.44 24.78
C PHE A 92 -4.81 -6.82 24.96
N THR A 93 -4.89 -5.51 24.71
CA THR A 93 -6.13 -4.73 24.72
C THR A 93 -6.23 -3.88 23.45
N PHE A 94 -7.31 -4.06 22.71
CA PHE A 94 -7.72 -3.15 21.65
C PHE A 94 -8.64 -2.07 22.20
N VAL A 95 -8.44 -0.81 21.79
CA VAL A 95 -9.24 0.35 22.21
C VAL A 95 -9.79 1.04 20.97
N TYR A 96 -11.07 1.32 20.94
CA TYR A 96 -11.73 2.02 19.84
C TYR A 96 -12.81 2.97 20.38
N TYR A 97 -13.14 3.98 19.61
CA TYR A 97 -14.23 4.88 19.94
C TYR A 97 -15.56 4.30 19.46
N ASP A 98 -16.51 4.14 20.39
CA ASP A 98 -17.88 3.74 20.07
C ASP A 98 -18.82 4.93 20.25
N PRO A 99 -19.44 5.46 19.19
CA PRO A 99 -20.34 6.61 19.25
C PRO A 99 -21.67 6.30 19.96
N GLU A 100 -22.04 5.03 20.14
CA GLU A 100 -23.30 4.61 20.74
C GLU A 100 -23.20 4.45 22.27
N VAL A 101 -21.98 4.32 22.80
CA VAL A 101 -21.78 4.17 24.25
C VAL A 101 -22.10 5.47 24.99
N GLY A 102 -22.96 5.37 26.00
CA GLY A 102 -23.29 6.48 26.91
C GLY A 102 -24.07 7.64 26.28
N GLY A 103 -24.50 7.52 25.03
CA GLY A 103 -25.24 8.58 24.29
C GLY A 103 -24.41 9.76 23.82
N THR A 104 -23.14 9.84 24.20
CA THR A 104 -22.16 10.86 23.74
C THR A 104 -20.94 10.26 23.08
N GLY A 105 -20.90 8.93 23.00
CA GLY A 105 -19.75 8.15 22.59
C GLY A 105 -18.69 8.03 23.68
N ALA A 106 -17.99 6.93 23.72
CA ALA A 106 -16.86 6.66 24.62
C ALA A 106 -15.90 5.64 24.00
N ASP A 107 -14.71 5.56 24.59
CA ASP A 107 -13.81 4.46 24.28
C ASP A 107 -14.37 3.15 24.83
N ASP A 108 -14.36 2.11 24.02
CA ASP A 108 -14.62 0.74 24.38
C ASP A 108 -13.43 -0.15 24.07
N THR A 109 -13.41 -1.36 24.65
CA THR A 109 -12.23 -2.23 24.56
C THR A 109 -12.60 -3.69 24.39
N TRP A 110 -11.70 -4.44 23.75
CA TRP A 110 -11.71 -5.90 23.78
C TRP A 110 -10.31 -6.49 23.92
N GLY A 111 -10.25 -7.73 24.39
CA GLY A 111 -8.99 -8.47 24.56
C GLY A 111 -8.64 -9.32 23.34
N ILE A 112 -7.52 -10.04 23.47
CA ILE A 112 -6.88 -10.85 22.44
C ILE A 112 -7.84 -11.84 21.75
N ASP A 113 -8.67 -12.56 22.49
CA ASP A 113 -9.57 -13.59 21.92
C ASP A 113 -10.59 -12.98 20.95
N THR A 114 -11.09 -11.78 21.26
CA THR A 114 -12.03 -11.07 20.40
C THR A 114 -11.29 -10.53 19.18
N GLU A 115 -10.11 -9.97 19.35
CA GLU A 115 -9.26 -9.47 18.29
C GLU A 115 -8.95 -10.55 17.24
N LEU A 116 -8.42 -11.68 17.69
CA LEU A 116 -8.07 -12.79 16.78
C LEU A 116 -9.30 -13.35 16.06
N ARG A 117 -10.43 -13.45 16.76
CA ARG A 117 -11.68 -13.93 16.15
C ARG A 117 -12.22 -12.94 15.11
N THR A 118 -12.16 -11.64 15.40
CA THR A 118 -12.68 -10.58 14.52
C THR A 118 -11.82 -10.47 13.27
N THR A 119 -10.51 -10.33 13.42
CA THR A 119 -9.59 -10.25 12.29
C THR A 119 -9.57 -11.54 11.46
N GLY A 120 -9.64 -12.71 12.12
CA GLY A 120 -9.77 -13.97 11.40
C GLY A 120 -11.07 -14.09 10.60
N ARG A 121 -12.16 -13.42 10.99
CA ARG A 121 -13.38 -13.32 10.17
C ARG A 121 -13.17 -12.40 8.97
N LEU A 122 -12.51 -11.24 9.17
CA LEU A 122 -12.17 -10.33 8.08
C LEU A 122 -11.31 -11.03 7.02
N PHE A 123 -10.27 -11.77 7.43
CA PHE A 123 -9.39 -12.52 6.52
C PHE A 123 -10.13 -13.57 5.69
N ARG A 124 -11.25 -14.10 6.19
CA ARG A 124 -12.11 -15.03 5.43
C ARG A 124 -13.13 -14.31 4.56
N ALA A 125 -13.55 -13.11 4.96
CA ALA A 125 -14.62 -12.37 4.27
C ALA A 125 -14.12 -11.64 3.02
N TYR A 126 -12.85 -11.22 2.99
CA TYR A 126 -12.26 -10.44 1.91
C TYR A 126 -11.10 -11.20 1.27
N ASP A 127 -11.04 -11.19 -0.05
CA ASP A 127 -10.01 -11.90 -0.82
C ASP A 127 -8.70 -11.13 -0.91
N HIS A 128 -8.75 -9.82 -0.69
CA HIS A 128 -7.58 -8.95 -0.85
C HIS A 128 -7.49 -7.92 0.27
N PHE A 129 -6.27 -7.74 0.79
CA PHE A 129 -5.91 -6.70 1.75
C PHE A 129 -4.67 -5.96 1.29
N SER A 130 -4.65 -4.65 1.53
CA SER A 130 -3.45 -3.83 1.43
C SER A 130 -3.34 -2.98 2.69
N LEU A 131 -2.30 -3.20 3.48
CA LEU A 131 -1.98 -2.39 4.64
C LEU A 131 -0.68 -1.63 4.38
N VAL A 132 -0.73 -0.32 4.50
CA VAL A 132 0.42 0.57 4.31
C VAL A 132 0.61 1.40 5.58
N TRP A 133 1.78 1.27 6.19
CA TRP A 133 2.25 2.17 7.23
C TRP A 133 2.90 3.39 6.57
N ASN A 134 2.38 4.58 6.84
CA ASN A 134 2.90 5.81 6.22
C ASN A 134 3.94 6.48 7.14
N ALA A 135 3.52 7.42 7.99
CA ALA A 135 4.41 8.19 8.84
C ALA A 135 4.38 7.69 10.29
N THR A 136 5.54 7.72 10.95
CA THR A 136 5.61 7.65 12.41
C THR A 136 5.44 9.07 12.96
N ILE A 137 4.33 9.32 13.66
CA ILE A 137 4.01 10.64 14.25
C ILE A 137 4.66 10.78 15.61
N PHE A 138 4.70 9.71 16.38
CA PHE A 138 5.27 9.64 17.70
C PHE A 138 5.98 8.30 17.92
N GLN A 139 7.07 8.32 18.67
CA GLN A 139 7.79 7.12 19.10
C GLN A 139 8.45 7.36 20.46
N TYR A 140 8.28 6.40 21.35
CA TYR A 140 9.00 6.34 22.63
C TYR A 140 9.57 4.94 22.83
N PRO A 141 10.84 4.78 23.24
CA PRO A 141 11.84 5.83 23.30
C PRO A 141 12.15 6.41 21.91
N PRO A 142 12.81 7.59 21.83
CA PRO A 142 13.21 8.20 20.56
C PRO A 142 14.04 7.22 19.70
N LYS A 143 13.95 7.36 18.37
CA LYS A 143 14.48 6.39 17.39
C LYS A 143 15.93 5.94 17.61
N ASP A 144 16.79 6.87 18.07
CA ASP A 144 18.23 6.60 18.24
C ASP A 144 18.60 6.27 19.72
N SER A 145 17.61 6.06 20.56
CA SER A 145 17.80 5.71 21.97
C SER A 145 17.82 4.20 22.15
N ALA A 146 18.49 3.74 23.22
CA ALA A 146 18.41 2.33 23.61
C ALA A 146 16.95 1.95 23.93
N LEU A 147 16.47 0.87 23.32
CA LEU A 147 15.17 0.29 23.65
C LEU A 147 15.25 -0.38 25.02
N GLY A 148 14.33 0.01 25.92
CA GLY A 148 14.06 -0.75 27.15
C GLY A 148 13.21 -1.98 26.86
N ASP A 149 12.36 -2.37 27.81
CA ASP A 149 11.41 -3.48 27.66
C ASP A 149 10.01 -3.03 27.26
N GLU A 150 9.80 -1.71 27.14
CA GLU A 150 8.55 -1.09 26.73
C GLU A 150 8.80 -0.03 25.66
N ALA A 151 7.87 0.07 24.72
CA ALA A 151 7.89 1.08 23.68
C ALA A 151 6.47 1.49 23.30
N SER A 152 6.32 2.73 22.79
CA SER A 152 5.06 3.22 22.24
C SER A 152 5.30 3.86 20.88
N MET A 153 4.37 3.68 19.94
CA MET A 153 4.47 4.23 18.61
C MET A 153 3.10 4.66 18.07
N THR A 154 3.03 5.83 17.46
CA THR A 154 1.87 6.26 16.67
C THR A 154 2.24 6.29 15.20
N LYS A 155 1.53 5.51 14.39
CA LYS A 155 1.69 5.50 12.93
C LYS A 155 0.39 5.89 12.23
N THR A 156 0.52 6.63 11.15
CA THR A 156 -0.56 6.77 10.17
C THR A 156 -0.61 5.52 9.30
N PHE A 157 -1.81 5.12 8.92
CA PHE A 157 -2.01 3.94 8.09
C PHE A 157 -3.07 4.15 7.01
N GLN A 158 -3.01 3.29 6.01
CA GLN A 158 -4.07 3.06 5.04
C GLN A 158 -4.30 1.56 4.96
N LEU A 159 -5.56 1.15 5.12
CA LEU A 159 -6.00 -0.23 5.01
C LEU A 159 -7.09 -0.33 3.95
N SER A 160 -6.87 -1.17 2.94
CA SER A 160 -7.90 -1.50 1.96
C SER A 160 -8.30 -2.97 2.13
N MET A 161 -9.61 -3.25 2.08
CA MET A 161 -10.20 -4.59 2.16
C MET A 161 -11.14 -4.81 0.98
N GLY A 162 -10.85 -5.80 0.15
CA GLY A 162 -11.55 -5.97 -1.12
C GLY A 162 -11.41 -4.75 -2.02
N ASN A 163 -12.47 -4.43 -2.78
CA ASN A 163 -12.49 -3.30 -3.70
C ASN A 163 -13.15 -2.03 -3.13
N ASP A 164 -13.92 -2.17 -2.04
CA ASP A 164 -14.90 -1.16 -1.64
C ASP A 164 -14.59 -0.51 -0.29
N ILE A 165 -13.79 -1.14 0.56
CA ILE A 165 -13.51 -0.64 1.90
C ILE A 165 -12.09 -0.06 1.95
N GLN A 166 -12.02 1.22 2.33
CA GLN A 166 -10.76 1.91 2.58
C GLN A 166 -10.86 2.64 3.92
N LEU A 167 -9.92 2.35 4.81
CA LEU A 167 -9.77 2.99 6.10
C LEU A 167 -8.44 3.72 6.15
N SER A 168 -8.41 4.85 6.82
CA SER A 168 -7.18 5.57 7.09
C SER A 168 -7.28 6.27 8.45
N GLY A 169 -6.15 6.51 9.08
CA GLY A 169 -6.15 7.16 10.39
C GLY A 169 -4.82 7.00 11.10
N ASN A 170 -4.89 7.10 12.41
CA ASN A 170 -3.77 6.85 13.30
C ASN A 170 -3.99 5.53 14.05
N ALA A 171 -2.92 4.79 14.21
CA ALA A 171 -2.85 3.63 15.08
C ALA A 171 -1.80 3.90 16.16
N ILE A 172 -2.21 3.81 17.41
CA ILE A 172 -1.34 3.99 18.57
C ILE A 172 -1.08 2.62 19.17
N PHE A 173 0.19 2.23 19.21
CA PHE A 173 0.62 0.94 19.73
C PHE A 173 1.48 1.11 20.97
N ASP A 174 1.23 0.26 21.98
CA ASP A 174 2.16 0.00 23.06
C ASP A 174 2.72 -1.40 22.89
N PHE A 175 4.03 -1.54 23.06
CA PHE A 175 4.77 -2.78 22.88
C PHE A 175 5.46 -3.17 24.17
N VAL A 176 5.59 -4.47 24.37
CA VAL A 176 6.39 -5.06 25.45
C VAL A 176 7.38 -6.06 24.87
N LYS A 177 8.53 -6.17 25.49
CA LYS A 177 9.58 -7.10 25.10
C LYS A 177 9.49 -8.34 25.99
N HIS A 178 9.39 -9.50 25.35
CA HIS A 178 9.35 -10.78 26.05
C HIS A 178 10.77 -11.28 26.40
N ARG A 179 10.83 -12.33 27.23
CA ARG A 179 12.11 -12.91 27.69
C ARG A 179 12.95 -13.53 26.57
N ASP A 180 12.36 -13.89 25.47
CA ASP A 180 13.00 -14.37 24.24
C ASP A 180 13.46 -13.24 23.32
N GLU A 181 13.54 -12.01 23.86
CA GLU A 181 13.95 -10.79 23.18
C GLU A 181 12.99 -10.30 22.10
N LYS A 182 11.84 -10.94 21.91
CA LYS A 182 10.83 -10.55 20.92
C LYS A 182 9.91 -9.46 21.43
N TRP A 183 9.64 -8.51 20.58
CA TRP A 183 8.63 -7.48 20.80
C TRP A 183 7.26 -7.99 20.37
N VAL A 184 6.23 -7.62 21.15
CA VAL A 184 4.82 -7.91 20.88
C VAL A 184 3.97 -6.71 21.27
N ILE A 185 2.79 -6.60 20.70
CA ILE A 185 1.82 -5.52 20.96
C ILE A 185 1.04 -5.87 22.22
N SER A 186 1.09 -5.00 23.23
CA SER A 186 0.29 -5.12 24.46
C SER A 186 -1.01 -4.29 24.39
N ARG A 187 -1.01 -3.23 23.56
CA ARG A 187 -2.18 -2.39 23.35
C ARG A 187 -2.18 -1.81 21.94
N TRP A 188 -3.37 -1.72 21.36
CA TRP A 188 -3.62 -1.00 20.12
C TRP A 188 -4.84 -0.11 20.29
N ARG A 189 -4.68 1.20 20.07
CA ARG A 189 -5.79 2.14 19.98
C ARG A 189 -5.96 2.55 18.53
N ASP A 190 -7.19 2.35 18.03
CA ASP A 190 -7.57 2.74 16.67
C ASP A 190 -8.20 4.14 16.68
N GLU A 191 -7.65 5.03 15.86
CA GLU A 191 -8.16 6.36 15.57
C GLU A 191 -8.41 6.49 14.06
N SER A 192 -9.02 5.47 13.46
CA SER A 192 -9.40 5.48 12.06
C SER A 192 -10.56 6.44 11.79
N GLN A 193 -10.56 6.98 10.57
CA GLN A 193 -11.68 7.77 10.03
C GLN A 193 -12.36 6.92 8.94
N TYR A 194 -13.69 6.90 8.97
CA TYR A 194 -14.56 6.17 8.04
C TYR A 194 -15.06 7.11 6.95
#